data_60ea96f779041eecb35f8d242b2193ed
#
_entry.id   60ea96f779041eecb35f8d242b2193ed
#
_cell.length_a   1.000
_cell.length_b   1.000
_cell.length_c   1.000
_cell.angle_alpha   90.00
_cell.angle_beta   90.00
_cell.angle_gamma   90.00
#
_symmetry.space_group_name_H-M   'P 1'
#
loop_
_entity.id
_entity.type
_entity.pdbx_description
1 polymer ?
#
loop_
_entity_poly.entity_id
_entity_poly.type
_entity_poly.pdbx_seq_one_letter_code
_entity_poly.pdbx_strand_id
1 'polypeptide(L)'
;MEENFLYDLHRSLDDLRPAYTYDMSCQKTVPPAILAFLEGHDFEEVIRLAVSLGGDSDTIAAMAGGIAQAFYGVPRKLATYCYALLTPPLRTILDNFEEMLGCHESDPFCLERFVEAQETNGKYQQALVELEHGHKTTHWIWYVFPQLKGLGHSAYAQYYGIADADEASAYLAHPLLDSRLREAAHAVLTHGGKDIEAVMGGHIDTLKLRSSMTLFDAVCPNDVFGKVLDTFYKGNKDELTIERMKKR
;
A
#
# COMPACT_ATOMS: atom_id res chain seq x y z
N MET A 1 16.81 1.88 18.65
CA MET A 1 17.48 0.55 18.56
C MET A 1 18.95 0.61 18.96
N GLU A 2 19.71 1.57 18.48
CA GLU A 2 21.15 1.68 18.81
C GLU A 2 21.41 1.78 20.31
N GLU A 3 20.70 2.65 21.02
CA GLU A 3 20.85 2.82 22.48
C GLU A 3 20.48 1.57 23.29
N ASN A 4 19.48 0.81 22.87
CA ASN A 4 18.97 -0.34 23.64
C ASN A 4 19.67 -1.66 23.30
N PHE A 5 20.16 -1.82 22.09
CA PHE A 5 20.73 -3.08 21.60
C PHE A 5 22.18 -2.96 21.16
N LEU A 6 22.75 -1.74 21.23
CA LEU A 6 24.13 -1.44 20.81
C LEU A 6 24.40 -1.79 19.33
N TYR A 7 23.36 -1.67 18.47
CA TYR A 7 23.52 -1.87 17.03
C TYR A 7 24.12 -0.62 16.40
N ASP A 8 25.20 -0.79 15.62
CA ASP A 8 25.77 0.27 14.80
C ASP A 8 25.08 0.27 13.43
N LEU A 9 24.16 1.20 13.22
CA LEU A 9 23.40 1.39 11.98
C LEU A 9 23.94 2.55 11.12
N HIS A 10 25.08 3.15 11.49
CA HIS A 10 25.75 4.19 10.71
C HIS A 10 26.77 3.63 9.69
N ARG A 11 27.02 2.33 9.73
CA ARG A 11 27.88 1.63 8.77
C ARG A 11 27.10 1.27 7.53
N SER A 12 27.79 1.16 6.39
CA SER A 12 27.22 0.60 5.18
C SER A 12 27.41 -0.93 5.14
N LEU A 13 26.64 -1.61 4.27
CA LEU A 13 26.86 -3.02 3.99
C LEU A 13 28.25 -3.26 3.39
N ASP A 14 28.77 -2.33 2.60
CA ASP A 14 30.11 -2.43 2.03
C ASP A 14 31.21 -2.38 3.10
N ASP A 15 31.01 -1.64 4.19
CA ASP A 15 31.91 -1.64 5.35
C ASP A 15 31.88 -2.96 6.11
N LEU A 16 30.78 -3.67 6.07
CA LEU A 16 30.62 -4.98 6.73
C LEU A 16 31.24 -6.13 5.91
N ARG A 17 31.11 -6.11 4.58
CA ARG A 17 31.48 -7.21 3.68
C ARG A 17 32.88 -7.81 3.93
N PRO A 18 33.97 -7.04 4.09
CA PRO A 18 35.30 -7.61 4.20
C PRO A 18 35.52 -8.47 5.43
N ALA A 19 34.79 -8.23 6.51
CA ALA A 19 34.95 -8.90 7.80
C ALA A 19 33.73 -9.76 8.19
N TYR A 20 32.70 -9.81 7.35
CA TYR A 20 31.46 -10.52 7.65
C TYR A 20 31.66 -12.02 7.49
N THR A 21 31.36 -12.78 8.54
CA THR A 21 31.42 -14.24 8.58
C THR A 21 30.13 -14.82 9.06
N TYR A 22 29.92 -16.12 8.84
CA TYR A 22 28.75 -16.83 9.31
C TYR A 22 28.56 -16.72 10.83
N ASP A 23 27.44 -16.19 11.27
CA ASP A 23 27.06 -16.06 12.67
C ASP A 23 25.51 -16.02 12.76
N MET A 24 24.93 -16.83 13.64
CA MET A 24 23.47 -16.95 13.85
C MET A 24 22.96 -16.07 15.01
N SER A 25 23.82 -15.29 15.65
CA SER A 25 23.39 -14.43 16.75
C SER A 25 22.60 -13.22 16.24
N CYS A 26 21.59 -12.80 17.00
CA CYS A 26 20.83 -11.59 16.68
C CYS A 26 21.70 -10.35 16.54
N GLN A 27 22.80 -10.26 17.31
CA GLN A 27 23.76 -9.16 17.27
C GLN A 27 24.50 -9.06 15.94
N LYS A 28 24.60 -10.17 15.19
CA LYS A 28 25.31 -10.24 13.91
C LYS A 28 24.38 -10.32 12.71
N THR A 29 23.13 -10.74 12.87
CA THR A 29 22.16 -10.91 11.77
C THR A 29 21.17 -9.75 11.66
N VAL A 30 20.70 -9.20 12.78
CA VAL A 30 19.67 -8.13 12.76
C VAL A 30 20.20 -6.79 12.20
N PRO A 31 21.39 -6.27 12.62
CA PRO A 31 21.89 -5.01 12.04
C PRO A 31 22.07 -5.06 10.53
N PRO A 32 22.72 -6.10 9.93
CA PRO A 32 22.82 -6.22 8.48
C PRO A 32 21.45 -6.28 7.76
N ALA A 33 20.46 -6.93 8.35
CA ALA A 33 19.11 -6.97 7.78
C ALA A 33 18.45 -5.57 7.74
N ILE A 34 18.63 -4.79 8.81
CA ILE A 34 18.16 -3.41 8.87
C ILE A 34 18.92 -2.54 7.87
N LEU A 35 20.25 -2.66 7.77
CA LEU A 35 21.06 -1.91 6.82
C LEU A 35 20.69 -2.23 5.37
N ALA A 36 20.45 -3.50 5.04
CA ALA A 36 19.97 -3.89 3.72
C ALA A 36 18.65 -3.21 3.35
N PHE A 37 17.74 -3.07 4.32
CA PHE A 37 16.48 -2.33 4.12
C PHE A 37 16.70 -0.82 3.97
N LEU A 38 17.62 -0.23 4.76
CA LEU A 38 17.88 1.21 4.71
C LEU A 38 18.61 1.64 3.43
N GLU A 39 19.45 0.79 2.86
CA GLU A 39 20.21 1.05 1.63
C GLU A 39 19.39 0.70 0.36
N GLY A 40 18.47 -0.26 0.43
CA GLY A 40 17.66 -0.69 -0.71
C GLY A 40 16.52 0.30 -1.04
N HIS A 41 16.18 0.38 -2.30
CA HIS A 41 15.19 1.33 -2.82
C HIS A 41 13.88 0.65 -3.23
N ASP A 42 13.88 -0.69 -3.33
CA ASP A 42 12.71 -1.53 -3.54
C ASP A 42 12.88 -2.90 -2.86
N PHE A 43 11.82 -3.73 -2.92
CA PHE A 43 11.83 -5.06 -2.30
C PHE A 43 12.93 -5.96 -2.84
N GLU A 44 13.10 -6.01 -4.17
CA GLU A 44 14.08 -6.90 -4.81
C GLU A 44 15.52 -6.48 -4.47
N GLU A 45 15.80 -5.19 -4.48
CA GLU A 45 17.11 -4.66 -4.12
C GLU A 45 17.47 -4.96 -2.67
N VAL A 46 16.52 -4.79 -1.73
CA VAL A 46 16.70 -5.16 -0.32
C VAL A 46 17.11 -6.63 -0.17
N ILE A 47 16.39 -7.55 -0.86
CA ILE A 47 16.74 -8.98 -0.83
C ILE A 47 18.11 -9.23 -1.44
N ARG A 48 18.44 -8.60 -2.57
CA ARG A 48 19.74 -8.74 -3.24
C ARG A 48 20.89 -8.24 -2.35
N LEU A 49 20.73 -7.10 -1.69
CA LEU A 49 21.68 -6.56 -0.75
C LEU A 49 21.90 -7.52 0.43
N ALA A 50 20.83 -8.01 1.04
CA ALA A 50 20.89 -8.95 2.15
C ALA A 50 21.63 -10.25 1.76
N VAL A 51 21.27 -10.87 0.64
CA VAL A 51 21.91 -12.11 0.16
C VAL A 51 23.36 -11.89 -0.24
N SER A 52 23.70 -10.74 -0.81
CA SER A 52 25.04 -10.42 -1.29
C SER A 52 26.08 -10.30 -0.18
N LEU A 53 25.66 -10.15 1.07
CA LEU A 53 26.56 -10.08 2.23
C LEU A 53 27.22 -11.45 2.54
N GLY A 54 26.56 -12.56 2.18
CA GLY A 54 27.00 -13.91 2.52
C GLY A 54 26.70 -14.27 3.98
N GLY A 55 27.47 -15.22 4.52
CA GLY A 55 27.26 -15.72 5.87
C GLY A 55 25.89 -16.42 6.03
N ASP A 56 25.13 -16.05 7.05
CA ASP A 56 23.75 -16.51 7.31
C ASP A 56 22.72 -15.73 6.45
N SER A 57 22.97 -15.71 5.15
CA SER A 57 22.29 -14.83 4.20
C SER A 57 20.80 -15.10 4.03
N ASP A 58 20.35 -16.32 4.22
CA ASP A 58 18.93 -16.71 4.20
C ASP A 58 18.17 -16.10 5.40
N THR A 59 18.73 -16.17 6.60
CA THR A 59 18.16 -15.53 7.80
C THR A 59 18.13 -14.00 7.65
N ILE A 60 19.25 -13.40 7.17
CA ILE A 60 19.31 -11.95 6.96
C ILE A 60 18.28 -11.51 5.91
N ALA A 61 18.18 -12.25 4.79
CA ALA A 61 17.22 -11.95 3.74
C ALA A 61 15.77 -12.15 4.20
N ALA A 62 15.48 -13.15 5.04
CA ALA A 62 14.15 -13.34 5.62
C ALA A 62 13.75 -12.15 6.51
N MET A 63 14.66 -11.67 7.36
CA MET A 63 14.37 -10.50 8.21
C MET A 63 14.26 -9.21 7.40
N ALA A 64 15.20 -8.95 6.49
CA ALA A 64 15.17 -7.77 5.62
C ALA A 64 13.93 -7.76 4.72
N GLY A 65 13.57 -8.93 4.18
CA GLY A 65 12.37 -9.13 3.36
C GLY A 65 11.08 -8.87 4.12
N GLY A 66 10.98 -9.31 5.39
CA GLY A 66 9.84 -8.99 6.23
C GLY A 66 9.64 -7.48 6.45
N ILE A 67 10.75 -6.75 6.66
CA ILE A 67 10.71 -5.28 6.77
C ILE A 67 10.34 -4.65 5.42
N ALA A 68 10.97 -5.09 4.34
CA ALA A 68 10.74 -4.58 2.99
C ALA A 68 9.31 -4.85 2.51
N GLN A 69 8.74 -6.02 2.83
CA GLN A 69 7.34 -6.34 2.54
C GLN A 69 6.38 -5.36 3.19
N ALA A 70 6.60 -5.00 4.44
CA ALA A 70 5.75 -4.05 5.14
C ALA A 70 5.81 -2.63 4.54
N PHE A 71 6.93 -2.27 3.93
CA PHE A 71 7.18 -0.93 3.39
C PHE A 71 6.92 -0.82 1.89
N TYR A 72 7.45 -1.74 1.08
CA TYR A 72 7.36 -1.74 -0.38
C TYR A 72 6.26 -2.64 -0.93
N GLY A 73 5.81 -3.67 -0.17
CA GLY A 73 5.07 -4.81 -0.69
C GLY A 73 5.99 -5.81 -1.41
N VAL A 74 5.49 -7.02 -1.67
CA VAL A 74 6.22 -8.04 -2.46
C VAL A 74 5.79 -7.92 -3.92
N PRO A 75 6.74 -7.76 -4.88
CA PRO A 75 6.40 -7.78 -6.31
C PRO A 75 5.73 -9.12 -6.69
N ARG A 76 4.56 -9.05 -7.32
CA ARG A 76 3.75 -10.22 -7.66
C ARG A 76 4.52 -11.29 -8.41
N LYS A 77 5.37 -10.87 -9.36
CA LYS A 77 6.22 -11.79 -10.12
C LYS A 77 7.13 -12.64 -9.23
N LEU A 78 7.71 -12.02 -8.20
CA LEU A 78 8.54 -12.72 -7.22
C LEU A 78 7.72 -13.62 -6.32
N ALA A 79 6.57 -13.14 -5.82
CA ALA A 79 5.67 -13.94 -5.00
C ALA A 79 5.20 -15.20 -5.74
N THR A 80 4.73 -15.07 -6.98
CA THR A 80 4.30 -16.20 -7.82
C THR A 80 5.45 -17.20 -8.07
N TYR A 81 6.65 -16.69 -8.34
CA TYR A 81 7.81 -17.56 -8.55
C TYR A 81 8.18 -18.31 -7.27
N CYS A 82 8.23 -17.63 -6.13
CA CYS A 82 8.54 -18.25 -4.83
C CYS A 82 7.47 -19.28 -4.43
N TYR A 83 6.18 -18.96 -4.63
CA TYR A 83 5.09 -19.89 -4.39
C TYR A 83 5.24 -21.19 -5.21
N ALA A 84 5.62 -21.08 -6.48
CA ALA A 84 5.85 -22.23 -7.34
C ALA A 84 7.00 -23.14 -6.88
N LEU A 85 7.96 -22.62 -6.11
CA LEU A 85 9.08 -23.40 -5.53
C LEU A 85 8.73 -24.09 -4.21
N LEU A 86 7.63 -23.70 -3.54
CA LEU A 86 7.22 -24.31 -2.28
C LEU A 86 6.80 -25.77 -2.48
N THR A 87 7.12 -26.61 -1.50
CA THR A 87 6.59 -27.98 -1.43
C THR A 87 5.09 -27.96 -1.14
N PRO A 88 4.31 -29.01 -1.54
CA PRO A 88 2.88 -29.02 -1.29
C PRO A 88 2.47 -28.75 0.16
N PRO A 89 3.11 -29.31 1.19
CA PRO A 89 2.76 -28.99 2.58
C PRO A 89 2.95 -27.50 2.94
N LEU A 90 4.02 -26.86 2.43
CA LEU A 90 4.29 -25.45 2.69
C LEU A 90 3.27 -24.55 1.95
N ARG A 91 2.85 -24.93 0.74
CA ARG A 91 1.77 -24.22 0.04
C ARG A 91 0.48 -24.28 0.85
N THR A 92 0.08 -25.46 1.33
CA THR A 92 -1.13 -25.59 2.15
C THR A 92 -1.08 -24.71 3.41
N ILE A 93 0.09 -24.60 4.07
CA ILE A 93 0.24 -23.73 5.24
C ILE A 93 0.08 -22.26 4.84
N LEU A 94 0.70 -21.85 3.73
CA LEU A 94 0.60 -20.48 3.23
C LEU A 94 -0.82 -20.14 2.79
N ASP A 95 -1.47 -21.04 2.03
CA ASP A 95 -2.86 -20.88 1.57
C ASP A 95 -3.82 -20.71 2.75
N ASN A 96 -3.70 -21.57 3.78
CA ASN A 96 -4.51 -21.46 4.99
C ASN A 96 -4.25 -20.14 5.75
N PHE A 97 -3.01 -19.67 5.76
CA PHE A 97 -2.65 -18.40 6.39
C PHE A 97 -3.22 -17.20 5.61
N GLU A 98 -3.14 -17.23 4.29
CA GLU A 98 -3.72 -16.21 3.42
C GLU A 98 -5.25 -16.22 3.51
N GLU A 99 -5.88 -17.39 3.58
CA GLU A 99 -7.32 -17.53 3.82
C GLU A 99 -7.73 -16.91 5.17
N MET A 100 -6.96 -17.13 6.23
CA MET A 100 -7.21 -16.50 7.53
C MET A 100 -7.08 -14.95 7.48
N LEU A 101 -6.25 -14.44 6.59
CA LEU A 101 -6.08 -12.99 6.38
C LEU A 101 -7.09 -12.40 5.40
N GLY A 102 -7.98 -13.23 4.80
CA GLY A 102 -8.89 -12.81 3.75
C GLY A 102 -8.22 -12.61 2.38
N CYS A 103 -6.98 -13.09 2.20
CA CYS A 103 -6.24 -13.02 0.94
C CYS A 103 -6.35 -14.37 0.23
N HIS A 104 -7.10 -14.45 -0.88
CA HIS A 104 -7.31 -15.66 -1.67
C HIS A 104 -6.56 -15.59 -3.00
N GLU A 105 -6.24 -16.78 -3.63
CA GLU A 105 -5.78 -16.83 -5.04
C GLU A 105 -6.74 -16.11 -5.99
N SER A 106 -8.05 -16.11 -5.67
CA SER A 106 -9.07 -15.36 -6.40
C SER A 106 -9.03 -13.85 -6.11
N ASP A 107 -8.35 -13.40 -5.03
CA ASP A 107 -8.18 -12.00 -4.67
C ASP A 107 -6.70 -11.70 -4.34
N PRO A 108 -5.83 -11.70 -5.36
CA PRO A 108 -4.38 -11.55 -5.18
C PRO A 108 -3.95 -10.18 -4.64
N PHE A 109 -4.86 -9.21 -4.59
CA PHE A 109 -4.66 -7.88 -4.04
C PHE A 109 -5.36 -7.69 -2.70
N CYS A 110 -5.97 -8.75 -2.14
CA CYS A 110 -6.76 -8.69 -0.89
C CYS A 110 -7.82 -7.57 -0.95
N LEU A 111 -8.51 -7.42 -2.08
CA LEU A 111 -9.53 -6.39 -2.29
C LEU A 111 -10.73 -6.58 -1.34
N GLU A 112 -10.94 -7.80 -0.85
CA GLU A 112 -11.97 -8.12 0.13
C GLU A 112 -11.87 -7.22 1.38
N ARG A 113 -10.66 -6.77 1.78
CA ARG A 113 -10.49 -5.81 2.88
C ARG A 113 -11.29 -4.53 2.71
N PHE A 114 -11.46 -4.05 1.46
CA PHE A 114 -12.29 -2.88 1.15
C PHE A 114 -13.77 -3.21 1.22
N VAL A 115 -14.17 -4.38 0.68
CA VAL A 115 -15.56 -4.85 0.71
C VAL A 115 -16.03 -5.00 2.15
N GLU A 116 -15.28 -5.72 2.98
CA GLU A 116 -15.58 -5.89 4.41
C GLU A 116 -15.68 -4.56 5.16
N ALA A 117 -14.73 -3.64 4.92
CA ALA A 117 -14.73 -2.33 5.57
C ALA A 117 -15.96 -1.51 5.18
N GLN A 118 -16.37 -1.57 3.92
CA GLN A 118 -17.52 -0.84 3.37
C GLN A 118 -18.85 -1.46 3.83
N GLU A 119 -18.94 -2.78 3.97
CA GLU A 119 -20.14 -3.49 4.39
C GLU A 119 -20.37 -3.50 5.90
N THR A 120 -19.28 -3.53 6.68
CA THR A 120 -19.36 -3.54 8.13
C THR A 120 -20.22 -2.41 8.67
N ASN A 121 -21.35 -2.77 9.31
CA ASN A 121 -22.30 -1.82 9.90
C ASN A 121 -22.85 -0.75 8.91
N GLY A 122 -22.92 -1.07 7.62
CA GLY A 122 -23.45 -0.16 6.60
C GLY A 122 -22.58 1.10 6.39
N LYS A 123 -21.27 1.02 6.60
CA LYS A 123 -20.36 2.18 6.53
C LYS A 123 -20.34 2.84 5.18
N TYR A 124 -20.48 2.06 4.08
CA TYR A 124 -20.56 2.65 2.75
C TYR A 124 -21.82 3.50 2.57
N GLN A 125 -22.97 2.99 3.00
CA GLN A 125 -24.25 3.73 2.93
C GLN A 125 -24.18 5.00 3.77
N GLN A 126 -23.56 4.94 4.94
CA GLN A 126 -23.33 6.12 5.76
C GLN A 126 -22.44 7.13 5.03
N ALA A 127 -21.35 6.69 4.42
CA ALA A 127 -20.45 7.55 3.65
C ALA A 127 -21.18 8.20 2.47
N LEU A 128 -22.01 7.44 1.75
CA LEU A 128 -22.77 7.94 0.62
C LEU A 128 -23.80 9.03 1.06
N VAL A 129 -24.50 8.80 2.15
CA VAL A 129 -25.44 9.80 2.74
C VAL A 129 -24.70 11.07 3.14
N GLU A 130 -23.52 10.97 3.76
CA GLU A 130 -22.69 12.14 4.10
C GLU A 130 -22.24 12.90 2.85
N LEU A 131 -21.82 12.17 1.78
CA LEU A 131 -21.44 12.76 0.51
C LEU A 131 -22.63 13.44 -0.20
N GLU A 132 -23.80 12.82 -0.23
CA GLU A 132 -25.01 13.40 -0.81
C GLU A 132 -25.45 14.69 -0.10
N HIS A 133 -25.28 14.74 1.23
CA HIS A 133 -25.55 15.96 2.00
C HIS A 133 -24.43 17.02 1.83
N GLY A 134 -23.27 16.63 1.29
CA GLY A 134 -22.11 17.51 1.10
C GLY A 134 -21.45 17.89 2.41
N HIS A 135 -21.44 16.99 3.37
CA HIS A 135 -20.76 17.19 4.65
C HIS A 135 -20.30 15.88 5.28
N LYS A 136 -19.02 15.53 5.06
CA LYS A 136 -18.39 14.37 5.66
C LYS A 136 -18.16 14.58 7.16
N THR A 137 -18.56 13.61 7.97
CA THR A 137 -18.47 13.64 9.44
C THR A 137 -17.73 12.44 10.02
N THR A 138 -17.78 11.28 9.35
CA THR A 138 -17.22 10.03 9.89
C THR A 138 -15.95 9.56 9.14
N HIS A 139 -15.31 8.52 9.67
CA HIS A 139 -13.95 8.12 9.30
C HIS A 139 -13.92 6.98 8.28
N TRP A 140 -14.29 7.25 7.02
CA TRP A 140 -14.39 6.25 5.96
C TRP A 140 -13.50 6.50 4.73
N ILE A 141 -12.77 7.58 4.69
CA ILE A 141 -12.03 8.04 3.50
C ILE A 141 -11.07 7.00 2.93
N TRP A 142 -10.40 6.21 3.79
CA TRP A 142 -9.36 5.27 3.38
C TRP A 142 -9.86 4.09 2.54
N TYR A 143 -11.11 3.64 2.77
CA TYR A 143 -11.69 2.50 2.08
C TYR A 143 -12.80 2.87 1.08
N VAL A 144 -13.25 4.13 1.05
CA VAL A 144 -14.17 4.65 0.02
C VAL A 144 -13.38 5.36 -1.09
N PHE A 145 -12.37 6.15 -0.74
CA PHE A 145 -11.45 6.80 -1.67
C PHE A 145 -10.00 6.40 -1.37
N PRO A 146 -9.61 5.16 -1.69
CA PRO A 146 -8.28 4.68 -1.35
C PRO A 146 -7.18 5.43 -2.13
N GLN A 147 -6.02 5.59 -1.49
CA GLN A 147 -4.85 6.27 -2.02
C GLN A 147 -3.71 5.27 -2.27
N LEU A 148 -2.66 5.68 -2.97
CA LEU A 148 -1.41 4.92 -3.01
C LEU A 148 -0.81 4.74 -1.61
N LYS A 149 -0.34 3.53 -1.36
CA LYS A 149 0.37 3.16 -0.13
C LYS A 149 1.61 4.04 0.06
N GLY A 150 1.82 4.49 1.29
CA GLY A 150 2.95 5.32 1.66
C GLY A 150 2.73 6.84 1.54
N LEU A 151 1.58 7.32 1.06
CA LEU A 151 1.21 8.73 1.15
C LEU A 151 0.80 9.13 2.56
N GLY A 152 0.20 8.20 3.31
CA GLY A 152 -0.15 8.39 4.72
C GLY A 152 0.61 7.42 5.64
N HIS A 153 0.77 7.81 6.91
CA HIS A 153 1.55 7.04 7.89
C HIS A 153 0.68 6.30 8.93
N SER A 154 -0.64 6.56 8.98
CA SER A 154 -1.53 5.87 9.92
C SER A 154 -1.70 4.40 9.55
N ALA A 155 -2.05 3.54 10.54
CA ALA A 155 -2.34 2.14 10.30
C ALA A 155 -3.43 1.94 9.21
N TYR A 156 -4.48 2.77 9.22
CA TYR A 156 -5.50 2.75 8.18
C TYR A 156 -4.96 3.11 6.78
N ALA A 157 -4.11 4.14 6.68
CA ALA A 157 -3.50 4.53 5.41
C ALA A 157 -2.57 3.45 4.85
N GLN A 158 -1.91 2.68 5.71
CA GLN A 158 -1.06 1.56 5.31
C GLN A 158 -1.89 0.34 4.92
N TYR A 159 -2.92 0.00 5.70
CA TYR A 159 -3.76 -1.17 5.47
C TYR A 159 -4.63 -1.04 4.21
N TYR A 160 -5.27 0.12 4.01
CA TYR A 160 -6.13 0.40 2.84
C TYR A 160 -5.37 1.09 1.70
N GLY A 161 -4.06 1.23 1.78
CA GLY A 161 -3.26 1.80 0.70
C GLY A 161 -3.18 0.85 -0.50
N ILE A 162 -3.47 1.35 -1.70
CA ILE A 162 -3.28 0.67 -2.98
C ILE A 162 -1.78 0.58 -3.26
N ALA A 163 -1.27 -0.60 -3.54
CA ALA A 163 0.17 -0.82 -3.72
C ALA A 163 0.70 -0.15 -5.00
N ASP A 164 0.00 -0.32 -6.12
CA ASP A 164 0.46 0.10 -7.45
C ASP A 164 -0.70 0.24 -8.44
N ALA A 165 -0.36 0.45 -9.73
CA ALA A 165 -1.33 0.58 -10.82
C ALA A 165 -2.09 -0.73 -11.12
N ASP A 166 -1.46 -1.89 -10.87
CA ASP A 166 -2.08 -3.19 -11.10
C ASP A 166 -3.18 -3.44 -10.07
N GLU A 167 -2.93 -3.14 -8.80
CA GLU A 167 -3.96 -3.19 -7.77
C GLU A 167 -5.07 -2.18 -8.02
N ALA A 168 -4.75 -0.93 -8.42
CA ALA A 168 -5.76 0.06 -8.78
C ALA A 168 -6.64 -0.40 -9.96
N SER A 169 -6.04 -1.05 -10.95
CA SER A 169 -6.77 -1.63 -12.08
C SER A 169 -7.65 -2.80 -11.66
N ALA A 170 -7.15 -3.67 -10.77
CA ALA A 170 -7.93 -4.76 -10.20
C ALA A 170 -9.10 -4.24 -9.34
N TYR A 171 -8.90 -3.15 -8.60
CA TYR A 171 -9.96 -2.47 -7.83
C TYR A 171 -11.09 -2.01 -8.75
N LEU A 172 -10.78 -1.40 -9.91
CA LEU A 172 -11.77 -1.01 -10.92
C LEU A 172 -12.36 -2.19 -11.69
N ALA A 173 -11.68 -3.33 -11.75
CA ALA A 173 -12.24 -4.56 -12.33
C ALA A 173 -13.18 -5.30 -11.37
N HIS A 174 -13.15 -4.98 -10.07
CA HIS A 174 -14.03 -5.57 -9.07
C HIS A 174 -15.41 -4.91 -9.11
N PRO A 175 -16.50 -5.63 -9.49
CA PRO A 175 -17.80 -5.01 -9.82
C PRO A 175 -18.38 -4.13 -8.72
N LEU A 176 -18.26 -4.58 -7.46
CA LEU A 176 -18.80 -3.85 -6.32
C LEU A 176 -17.97 -2.60 -5.98
N LEU A 177 -16.63 -2.74 -5.96
CA LEU A 177 -15.74 -1.63 -5.60
C LEU A 177 -15.72 -0.55 -6.67
N ASP A 178 -15.71 -0.91 -7.95
CA ASP A 178 -15.80 0.03 -9.06
C ASP A 178 -17.11 0.82 -9.01
N SER A 179 -18.24 0.11 -8.87
CA SER A 179 -19.57 0.74 -8.78
C SER A 179 -19.63 1.74 -7.62
N ARG A 180 -19.19 1.35 -6.43
CA ARG A 180 -19.20 2.19 -5.23
C ARG A 180 -18.26 3.40 -5.33
N LEU A 181 -17.07 3.21 -5.87
CA LEU A 181 -16.12 4.31 -6.05
C LEU A 181 -16.68 5.37 -7.00
N ARG A 182 -17.29 4.94 -8.11
CA ARG A 182 -17.92 5.84 -9.08
C ARG A 182 -19.13 6.55 -8.50
N GLU A 183 -20.00 5.83 -7.80
CA GLU A 183 -21.15 6.39 -7.12
C GLU A 183 -20.76 7.46 -6.11
N ALA A 184 -19.77 7.17 -5.27
CA ALA A 184 -19.23 8.14 -4.32
C ALA A 184 -18.60 9.36 -5.01
N ALA A 185 -17.85 9.16 -6.11
CA ALA A 185 -17.27 10.25 -6.89
C ALA A 185 -18.35 11.10 -7.56
N HIS A 186 -19.45 10.50 -8.06
CA HIS A 186 -20.59 11.22 -8.57
C HIS A 186 -21.31 12.03 -7.48
N ALA A 187 -21.48 11.47 -6.28
CA ALA A 187 -22.05 12.19 -5.16
C ALA A 187 -21.24 13.45 -4.81
N VAL A 188 -19.90 13.35 -4.83
CA VAL A 188 -19.02 14.54 -4.67
C VAL A 188 -19.29 15.58 -5.77
N LEU A 189 -19.42 15.16 -7.03
CA LEU A 189 -19.63 16.05 -8.17
C LEU A 189 -20.93 16.84 -8.08
N THR A 190 -21.97 16.34 -7.40
CA THR A 190 -23.23 17.08 -7.22
C THR A 190 -23.03 18.40 -6.47
N HIS A 191 -21.92 18.56 -5.77
CA HIS A 191 -21.55 19.75 -5.02
C HIS A 191 -20.61 20.69 -5.78
N GLY A 192 -20.52 20.58 -7.11
CA GLY A 192 -19.77 21.52 -7.95
C GLY A 192 -20.17 22.98 -7.63
N GLY A 193 -19.16 23.78 -7.30
CA GLY A 193 -19.35 25.18 -6.87
C GLY A 193 -19.36 25.40 -5.35
N LYS A 194 -19.38 24.35 -4.52
CA LYS A 194 -19.13 24.45 -3.08
C LYS A 194 -17.63 24.33 -2.79
N ASP A 195 -17.23 24.78 -1.61
CA ASP A 195 -15.90 24.52 -1.11
C ASP A 195 -15.74 23.02 -0.79
N ILE A 196 -14.80 22.38 -1.45
CA ILE A 196 -14.54 20.94 -1.29
C ILE A 196 -14.06 20.60 0.13
N GLU A 197 -13.41 21.52 0.85
CA GLU A 197 -13.02 21.30 2.25
C GLU A 197 -14.25 21.20 3.16
N ALA A 198 -15.29 21.98 2.88
CA ALA A 198 -16.55 21.87 3.61
C ALA A 198 -17.25 20.54 3.32
N VAL A 199 -17.23 20.09 2.05
CA VAL A 199 -17.82 18.80 1.65
C VAL A 199 -17.08 17.62 2.29
N MET A 200 -15.76 17.64 2.29
CA MET A 200 -14.92 16.55 2.79
C MET A 200 -14.63 16.61 4.29
N GLY A 201 -15.19 17.62 5.00
CA GLY A 201 -15.02 17.74 6.44
C GLY A 201 -13.62 18.22 6.86
N GLY A 202 -12.84 18.80 5.93
CA GLY A 202 -11.56 19.43 6.23
C GLY A 202 -10.45 19.17 5.22
N HIS A 203 -9.36 19.92 5.40
CA HIS A 203 -8.25 19.98 4.46
C HIS A 203 -7.58 18.62 4.19
N ILE A 204 -7.34 17.81 5.24
CA ILE A 204 -6.63 16.53 5.11
C ILE A 204 -7.41 15.55 4.24
N ASP A 205 -8.72 15.42 4.41
CA ASP A 205 -9.53 14.50 3.63
C ASP A 205 -9.74 15.01 2.20
N THR A 206 -9.71 16.32 1.98
CA THR A 206 -9.66 16.95 0.65
C THR A 206 -8.39 16.55 -0.12
N LEU A 207 -7.23 16.55 0.54
CA LEU A 207 -5.97 16.07 -0.08
C LEU A 207 -6.04 14.57 -0.41
N LYS A 208 -6.62 13.76 0.48
CA LYS A 208 -6.80 12.33 0.22
C LYS A 208 -7.73 12.06 -0.96
N LEU A 209 -8.82 12.79 -1.08
CA LEU A 209 -9.70 12.73 -2.24
C LEU A 209 -8.94 13.04 -3.53
N ARG A 210 -8.16 14.13 -3.55
CA ARG A 210 -7.33 14.50 -4.70
C ARG A 210 -6.35 13.39 -5.09
N SER A 211 -5.65 12.81 -4.10
CA SER A 211 -4.72 11.70 -4.34
C SER A 211 -5.43 10.46 -4.91
N SER A 212 -6.59 10.10 -4.35
CA SER A 212 -7.41 8.99 -4.84
C SER A 212 -7.88 9.22 -6.27
N MET A 213 -8.44 10.38 -6.56
CA MET A 213 -8.90 10.72 -7.92
C MET A 213 -7.74 10.73 -8.92
N THR A 214 -6.56 11.20 -8.50
CA THR A 214 -5.35 11.16 -9.34
C THR A 214 -4.93 9.73 -9.66
N LEU A 215 -4.97 8.83 -8.68
CA LEU A 215 -4.64 7.42 -8.85
C LEU A 215 -5.56 6.75 -9.87
N PHE A 216 -6.87 6.88 -9.69
CA PHE A 216 -7.84 6.21 -10.55
C PHE A 216 -7.98 6.85 -11.94
N ASP A 217 -7.77 8.16 -12.06
CA ASP A 217 -7.69 8.82 -13.38
C ASP A 217 -6.44 8.41 -14.16
N ALA A 218 -5.37 8.01 -13.48
CA ALA A 218 -4.17 7.52 -14.15
C ALA A 218 -4.36 6.13 -14.78
N VAL A 219 -5.15 5.25 -14.14
CA VAL A 219 -5.43 3.88 -14.64
C VAL A 219 -6.70 3.81 -15.50
N CYS A 220 -7.63 4.75 -15.34
CA CYS A 220 -8.87 4.86 -16.12
C CYS A 220 -9.12 6.33 -16.52
N PRO A 221 -8.38 6.84 -17.52
CA PRO A 221 -8.49 8.24 -17.93
C PRO A 221 -9.83 8.54 -18.63
N ASN A 222 -10.21 9.82 -18.62
CA ASN A 222 -11.45 10.35 -19.22
C ASN A 222 -12.75 9.86 -18.54
N ASP A 223 -12.70 9.56 -17.26
CA ASP A 223 -13.82 9.07 -16.46
C ASP A 223 -14.24 10.11 -15.38
N VAL A 224 -15.10 9.67 -14.45
CA VAL A 224 -15.61 10.47 -13.33
C VAL A 224 -14.47 11.06 -12.47
N PHE A 225 -13.36 10.34 -12.35
CA PHE A 225 -12.20 10.73 -11.52
C PHE A 225 -11.55 12.02 -12.03
N GLY A 226 -11.32 12.12 -13.33
CA GLY A 226 -10.83 13.34 -13.98
C GLY A 226 -11.80 14.52 -13.82
N LYS A 227 -13.11 14.26 -13.90
CA LYS A 227 -14.13 15.30 -13.69
C LYS A 227 -14.11 15.87 -12.27
N VAL A 228 -13.87 15.05 -11.24
CA VAL A 228 -13.69 15.52 -9.87
C VAL A 228 -12.45 16.41 -9.76
N LEU A 229 -11.34 16.01 -10.40
CA LEU A 229 -10.12 16.81 -10.43
C LEU A 229 -10.35 18.16 -11.12
N ASP A 230 -11.03 18.17 -12.26
CA ASP A 230 -11.34 19.39 -12.99
C ASP A 230 -12.25 20.33 -12.18
N THR A 231 -13.28 19.78 -11.56
CA THR A 231 -14.31 20.55 -10.84
C THR A 231 -13.74 21.21 -9.58
N PHE A 232 -13.00 20.46 -8.78
CA PHE A 232 -12.59 20.92 -7.45
C PHE A 232 -11.12 21.31 -7.32
N TYR A 233 -10.27 20.81 -8.22
CA TYR A 233 -8.83 21.02 -8.18
C TYR A 233 -8.27 21.69 -9.44
N LYS A 234 -9.14 22.23 -10.32
CA LYS A 234 -8.77 22.90 -11.58
C LYS A 234 -7.89 22.03 -12.49
N GLY A 235 -8.15 20.72 -12.50
CA GLY A 235 -7.37 19.73 -13.22
C GLY A 235 -6.00 19.39 -12.59
N ASN A 236 -5.66 19.99 -11.44
CA ASN A 236 -4.37 19.74 -10.80
C ASN A 236 -4.37 18.36 -10.12
N LYS A 237 -3.56 17.46 -10.64
CA LYS A 237 -3.31 16.12 -10.06
C LYS A 237 -2.41 16.20 -8.84
N ASP A 238 -2.47 15.19 -7.98
CA ASP A 238 -1.56 15.07 -6.84
C ASP A 238 -0.17 14.63 -7.31
N GLU A 239 0.83 15.49 -7.15
CA GLU A 239 2.19 15.26 -7.64
C GLU A 239 2.85 14.07 -6.96
N LEU A 240 2.64 13.90 -5.65
CA LEU A 240 3.21 12.77 -4.91
C LEU A 240 2.67 11.43 -5.40
N THR A 241 1.37 11.36 -5.74
CA THR A 241 0.76 10.18 -6.36
C THR A 241 1.42 9.87 -7.70
N ILE A 242 1.57 10.89 -8.57
CA ILE A 242 2.18 10.72 -9.89
C ILE A 242 3.64 10.26 -9.78
N GLU A 243 4.42 10.88 -8.91
CA GLU A 243 5.82 10.51 -8.71
C GLU A 243 5.99 9.08 -8.21
N ARG A 244 5.13 8.64 -7.27
CA ARG A 244 5.16 7.27 -6.75
C ARG A 244 4.74 6.24 -7.77
N MET A 245 3.74 6.53 -8.61
CA MET A 245 3.34 5.64 -9.69
C MET A 245 4.45 5.43 -10.74
N LYS A 246 5.31 6.44 -10.96
CA LYS A 246 6.45 6.33 -11.89
C LYS A 246 7.62 5.52 -11.34
N LYS A 247 7.76 5.43 -10.02
CA LYS A 247 8.87 4.74 -9.34
C LYS A 247 8.61 3.25 -9.08
N ARG A 248 7.42 2.77 -9.40
CA ARG A 248 6.97 1.38 -9.24
C ARG A 248 6.60 0.78 -10.58
#